data_80f54723025772989a4a9022a87e70aa
#
_entry.id   80f54723025772989a4a9022a87e70aa
#
_cell.length_a   1.000
_cell.length_b   1.000
_cell.length_c   1.000
_cell.angle_alpha   90.00
_cell.angle_beta   90.00
_cell.angle_gamma   90.00
#
_symmetry.space_group_name_H-M   'P 1'
#
loop_
_entity.id
_entity.type
_entity.pdbx_description
1 polymer ?
#
loop_
_entity_poly.entity_id
_entity_poly.type
_entity_poly.pdbx_seq_one_letter_code
_entity_poly.pdbx_strand_id
1 'polypeptide(L)'
;MLDGEEYSEPDVGTAQGSVLSPLLGNVYLHYVLDLWFEREVKPRLRGAATLHRYCDDFVMCFEQEADARRVMEVLSKRMGRYGLTLHPDKTRLLPFGEPPRARTSGKGPATFDFLGFTMYWKRTRWGRWRMQCKTR
;
A
#
# COMPACT_ATOMS: atom_id res chain seq x y z
N MET A 1 0.79 5.74 -3.82
CA MET A 1 0.25 4.76 -2.85
C MET A 1 0.11 3.42 -3.53
N LEU A 2 0.53 2.38 -2.87
CA LEU A 2 0.42 1.00 -3.35
C LEU A 2 -0.44 0.20 -2.38
N ASP A 3 -1.43 -0.51 -2.91
CA ASP A 3 -2.25 -1.46 -2.19
C ASP A 3 -2.07 -2.82 -2.87
N GLY A 4 -1.69 -3.85 -2.13
CA GLY A 4 -1.43 -5.17 -2.69
C GLY A 4 -1.75 -6.29 -1.72
N GLU A 5 -2.38 -7.33 -2.26
CA GLU A 5 -2.50 -8.60 -1.57
C GLU A 5 -1.35 -9.50 -1.98
N GLU A 6 -0.82 -10.17 -1.00
CA GLU A 6 0.20 -11.17 -1.18
C GLU A 6 -0.40 -12.55 -1.28
N TYR A 7 0.21 -13.38 -2.09
CA TYR A 7 -0.18 -14.76 -2.22
C TYR A 7 1.02 -15.68 -2.01
N SER A 8 0.87 -16.66 -1.13
CA SER A 8 1.87 -17.68 -0.86
C SER A 8 1.44 -19.01 -1.49
N GLU A 9 2.36 -19.69 -2.15
CA GLU A 9 2.09 -21.00 -2.71
C GLU A 9 1.83 -22.06 -1.64
N PRO A 10 0.79 -22.91 -1.84
CA PRO A 10 0.40 -23.88 -0.83
C PRO A 10 1.40 -25.03 -0.62
N ASP A 11 2.27 -25.30 -1.59
CA ASP A 11 3.22 -26.41 -1.50
C ASP A 11 4.48 -26.12 -0.67
N VAL A 12 4.69 -24.85 -0.31
CA VAL A 12 5.90 -24.39 0.39
C VAL A 12 5.49 -23.67 1.66
N GLY A 13 4.90 -24.32 2.59
CA GLY A 13 4.50 -23.64 3.79
C GLY A 13 3.74 -24.51 4.77
N THR A 14 3.16 -23.87 5.76
CA THR A 14 2.32 -24.48 6.75
C THR A 14 0.92 -24.74 6.20
N ALA A 15 0.23 -25.76 6.74
CA ALA A 15 -1.14 -26.06 6.35
C ALA A 15 -2.08 -24.86 6.53
N GLN A 16 -2.96 -24.67 5.55
CA GLN A 16 -3.99 -23.63 5.65
C GLN A 16 -4.90 -23.89 6.86
N GLY A 17 -5.24 -22.81 7.58
CA GLY A 17 -6.07 -22.87 8.77
C GLY A 17 -5.31 -23.15 10.07
N SER A 18 -4.00 -23.36 10.01
CA SER A 18 -3.17 -23.44 11.21
C SER A 18 -3.04 -22.08 11.88
N VAL A 19 -3.06 -22.02 13.22
CA VAL A 19 -2.79 -20.80 13.99
C VAL A 19 -1.38 -20.28 13.74
N LEU A 20 -0.44 -21.15 13.45
CA LEU A 20 0.96 -20.77 13.17
C LEU A 20 1.13 -20.13 11.79
N SER A 21 0.26 -20.43 10.83
CA SER A 21 0.39 -19.93 9.47
C SER A 21 0.32 -18.39 9.38
N PRO A 22 -0.66 -17.69 10.00
CA PRO A 22 -0.68 -16.24 10.03
C PRO A 22 0.52 -15.63 10.75
N LEU A 23 0.97 -16.24 11.84
CA LEU A 23 2.12 -15.78 12.59
C LEU A 23 3.41 -15.88 11.77
N LEU A 24 3.64 -17.04 11.14
CA LEU A 24 4.80 -17.24 10.27
C LEU A 24 4.78 -16.32 9.06
N GLY A 25 3.60 -16.09 8.48
CA GLY A 25 3.42 -15.14 7.39
C GLY A 25 3.82 -13.71 7.80
N ASN A 26 3.43 -13.28 8.98
CA ASN A 26 3.81 -11.98 9.51
C ASN A 26 5.31 -11.86 9.76
N VAL A 27 5.94 -12.89 10.30
CA VAL A 27 7.40 -12.91 10.50
C VAL A 27 8.10 -12.84 9.15
N TYR A 28 7.66 -13.60 8.18
CA TYR A 28 8.22 -13.62 6.83
C TYR A 28 8.12 -12.25 6.15
N LEU A 29 6.95 -11.63 6.16
CA LEU A 29 6.74 -10.32 5.59
C LEU A 29 7.48 -9.20 6.33
N HIS A 30 7.68 -9.36 7.62
CA HIS A 30 8.49 -8.42 8.38
C HIS A 30 9.91 -8.30 7.78
N TYR A 31 10.53 -9.43 7.44
CA TYR A 31 11.86 -9.44 6.83
C TYR A 31 11.85 -9.10 5.34
N VAL A 32 10.91 -9.63 4.59
CA VAL A 32 10.85 -9.44 3.14
C VAL A 32 10.40 -8.02 2.76
N LEU A 33 9.43 -7.48 3.47
CA LEU A 33 8.79 -6.21 3.13
C LEU A 33 9.15 -5.08 4.11
N ASP A 34 8.86 -5.25 5.40
CA ASP A 34 8.97 -4.15 6.36
C ASP A 34 10.41 -3.67 6.54
N LEU A 35 11.34 -4.57 6.83
CA LEU A 35 12.75 -4.22 7.00
C LEU A 35 13.41 -3.77 5.71
N TRP A 36 13.06 -4.41 4.59
CA TRP A 36 13.54 -4.00 3.29
C TRP A 36 13.12 -2.57 2.96
N PHE A 37 11.85 -2.22 3.22
CA PHE A 37 11.35 -0.88 3.00
C PHE A 37 12.09 0.15 3.86
N GLU A 38 12.23 -0.11 5.15
CA GLU A 38 12.87 0.83 6.09
C GLU A 38 14.38 0.99 5.83
N ARG A 39 15.08 -0.10 5.55
CA ARG A 39 16.55 -0.11 5.46
C ARG A 39 17.09 0.14 4.06
N GLU A 40 16.39 -0.33 3.02
CA GLU A 40 16.90 -0.26 1.66
C GLU A 40 16.12 0.71 0.77
N VAL A 41 14.81 0.79 0.91
CA VAL A 41 13.97 1.63 0.04
C VAL A 41 13.99 3.08 0.49
N LYS A 42 13.59 3.36 1.72
CA LYS A 42 13.51 4.73 2.24
C LYS A 42 14.78 5.57 2.05
N PRO A 43 15.97 5.07 2.34
CA PRO A 43 17.19 5.87 2.17
C PRO A 43 17.49 6.27 0.72
N ARG A 44 16.91 5.57 -0.25
CA ARG A 44 17.10 5.82 -1.69
C ARG A 44 16.03 6.72 -2.30
N LEU A 45 15.01 7.07 -1.53
CA LEU A 45 13.92 7.92 -2.00
C LEU A 45 14.28 9.40 -1.83
N ARG A 46 13.71 10.23 -2.70
CA ARG A 46 13.90 11.69 -2.66
C ARG A 46 12.98 12.36 -1.68
N GLY A 47 11.77 11.84 -1.49
CA GLY A 47 10.77 12.36 -0.59
C GLY A 47 10.49 11.41 0.57
N ALA A 48 9.61 11.83 1.47
CA ALA A 48 9.15 11.01 2.57
C ALA A 48 8.28 9.85 2.07
N ALA A 49 8.35 8.73 2.76
CA ALA A 49 7.53 7.57 2.46
C ALA A 49 7.23 6.78 3.73
N THR A 50 6.07 6.14 3.76
CA THR A 50 5.64 5.29 4.86
C THR A 50 5.03 4.00 4.34
N LEU A 51 5.15 2.94 5.13
CA LEU A 51 4.53 1.64 4.88
C LEU A 51 3.59 1.31 6.04
N HIS A 52 2.36 0.97 5.72
CA HIS A 52 1.37 0.48 6.68
C HIS A 52 0.93 -0.91 6.25
N ARG A 53 1.20 -1.90 7.07
CA ARG A 53 0.90 -3.29 6.77
C ARG A 53 0.08 -3.93 7.89
N TYR A 54 -0.94 -4.67 7.48
CA TYR A 54 -1.73 -5.54 8.35
C TYR A 54 -1.83 -6.93 7.68
N CYS A 55 -1.15 -7.90 8.25
CA CYS A 55 -0.99 -9.23 7.64
C CYS A 55 -0.39 -9.11 6.22
N ASP A 56 -1.10 -9.56 5.22
CA ASP A 56 -0.72 -9.48 3.81
C ASP A 56 -1.24 -8.22 3.09
N ASP A 57 -2.09 -7.45 3.73
CA ASP A 57 -2.57 -6.17 3.19
C ASP A 57 -1.63 -5.04 3.58
N PHE A 58 -1.28 -4.19 2.63
CA PHE A 58 -0.44 -3.05 2.92
C PHE A 58 -0.72 -1.85 2.01
N VAL A 59 -0.39 -0.68 2.53
CA VAL A 59 -0.43 0.59 1.82
C VAL A 59 0.91 1.29 1.99
N MET A 60 1.48 1.75 0.90
CA MET A 60 2.66 2.61 0.91
C MET A 60 2.25 4.02 0.50
N CYS A 61 2.67 5.00 1.26
CA CYS A 61 2.43 6.41 0.96
C CYS A 61 3.73 7.09 0.59
N PHE A 62 3.72 7.85 -0.49
CA PHE A 62 4.89 8.55 -1.00
C PHE A 62 4.60 10.03 -1.18
N GLU A 63 5.56 10.84 -0.84
CA GLU A 63 5.48 12.29 -1.09
C GLU A 63 5.64 12.60 -2.58
N GLN A 64 6.47 11.84 -3.29
CA GLN A 64 6.74 12.05 -4.71
C GLN A 64 6.29 10.87 -5.56
N GLU A 65 5.60 11.18 -6.66
CA GLU A 65 5.12 10.16 -7.60
C GLU A 65 6.26 9.35 -8.24
N ALA A 66 7.37 10.00 -8.56
CA ALA A 66 8.52 9.32 -9.14
C ALA A 66 9.07 8.22 -8.22
N ASP A 67 9.13 8.49 -6.92
CA ASP A 67 9.52 7.50 -5.92
C ASP A 67 8.55 6.33 -5.87
N ALA A 68 7.25 6.61 -5.89
CA ALA A 68 6.21 5.58 -5.87
C ALA A 68 6.30 4.66 -7.09
N ARG A 69 6.52 5.20 -8.28
CA ARG A 69 6.68 4.42 -9.50
C ARG A 69 7.92 3.53 -9.47
N ARG A 70 9.02 4.04 -8.98
CA ARG A 70 10.26 3.27 -8.83
C ARG A 70 10.09 2.12 -7.85
N VAL A 71 9.45 2.38 -6.71
CA VAL A 71 9.20 1.34 -5.71
C VAL A 71 8.23 0.28 -6.23
N MET A 72 7.19 0.67 -6.95
CA MET A 72 6.24 -0.27 -7.55
C MET A 72 6.93 -1.24 -8.51
N GLU A 73 7.86 -0.76 -9.31
CA GLU A 73 8.65 -1.58 -10.23
C GLU A 73 9.55 -2.56 -9.50
N VAL A 74 10.26 -2.08 -8.49
CA VAL A 74 11.18 -2.91 -7.69
C VAL A 74 10.43 -3.87 -6.78
N LEU A 75 9.27 -3.49 -6.26
CA LEU A 75 8.46 -4.30 -5.37
C LEU A 75 8.08 -5.65 -5.99
N SER A 76 7.64 -5.65 -7.24
CA SER A 76 7.29 -6.88 -7.96
C SER A 76 8.47 -7.84 -8.04
N LYS A 77 9.65 -7.32 -8.31
CA LYS A 77 10.89 -8.11 -8.36
C LYS A 77 11.28 -8.64 -6.98
N ARG A 78 11.15 -7.80 -5.96
CA ARG A 78 11.45 -8.18 -4.57
C ARG A 78 10.55 -9.33 -4.10
N MET A 79 9.25 -9.20 -4.32
CA MET A 79 8.27 -10.23 -3.95
C MET A 79 8.52 -11.53 -4.70
N GLY A 80 8.73 -11.47 -6.01
CA GLY A 80 9.02 -12.63 -6.83
C GLY A 80 10.27 -13.37 -6.40
N ARG A 81 11.28 -12.68 -5.93
CA ARG A 81 12.52 -13.27 -5.41
C ARG A 81 12.29 -14.16 -4.18
N TYR A 82 11.26 -13.88 -3.40
CA TYR A 82 10.92 -14.63 -2.19
C TYR A 82 9.69 -15.52 -2.37
N GLY A 83 9.33 -15.83 -3.61
CA GLY A 83 8.21 -16.72 -3.91
C GLY A 83 6.83 -16.12 -3.67
N LEU A 84 6.73 -14.78 -3.63
CA LEU A 84 5.48 -14.07 -3.40
C LEU A 84 5.04 -13.37 -4.68
N THR A 85 3.72 -13.25 -4.86
CA THR A 85 3.14 -12.59 -6.03
C THR A 85 2.17 -11.52 -5.60
N LEU A 86 2.33 -10.31 -6.12
CA LEU A 86 1.36 -9.24 -5.96
C LEU A 86 0.14 -9.51 -6.84
N HIS A 87 -1.04 -9.28 -6.28
CA HIS A 87 -2.27 -9.42 -7.04
C HIS A 87 -2.39 -8.26 -8.05
N PRO A 88 -2.34 -8.51 -9.36
CA PRO A 88 -2.26 -7.43 -10.36
C PRO A 88 -3.49 -6.51 -10.35
N ASP A 89 -4.68 -7.06 -10.08
CA ASP A 89 -5.91 -6.27 -10.07
C ASP A 89 -6.09 -5.44 -8.81
N LYS A 90 -5.43 -5.83 -7.71
CA LYS A 90 -5.53 -5.14 -6.42
C LYS A 90 -4.33 -4.24 -6.14
N THR A 91 -3.22 -4.46 -6.82
CA THR A 91 -2.04 -3.61 -6.68
C THR A 91 -2.13 -2.44 -7.65
N ARG A 92 -2.23 -1.24 -7.12
CA ARG A 92 -2.40 -0.04 -7.93
C ARG A 92 -1.71 1.18 -7.32
N LEU A 93 -1.35 2.10 -8.19
CA LEU A 93 -0.81 3.40 -7.82
C LEU A 93 -1.90 4.46 -7.97
N LEU A 94 -2.12 5.22 -6.90
CA LEU A 94 -3.16 6.26 -6.87
C LEU A 94 -2.57 7.61 -6.52
N PRO A 95 -2.97 8.70 -7.21
CA PRO A 95 -2.68 10.05 -6.77
C PRO A 95 -3.65 10.43 -5.65
N PHE A 96 -3.18 10.42 -4.40
CA PHE A 96 -4.01 10.70 -3.24
C PHE A 96 -3.57 11.96 -2.48
N GLY A 97 -2.94 12.91 -3.15
CA GLY A 97 -2.60 14.20 -2.57
C GLY A 97 -3.85 15.05 -2.29
N GLU A 98 -3.68 16.09 -1.46
CA GLU A 98 -4.74 17.06 -1.21
C GLU A 98 -5.19 17.70 -2.52
N PRO A 99 -6.50 17.68 -2.83
CA PRO A 99 -7.00 18.30 -4.06
C PRO A 99 -6.75 19.82 -4.08
N PRO A 100 -6.53 20.42 -5.26
CA PRO A 100 -6.38 21.87 -5.36
C PRO A 100 -7.64 22.60 -4.91
N ARG A 101 -7.48 23.76 -4.29
CA ARG A 101 -8.60 24.57 -3.77
C ARG A 101 -9.61 24.96 -4.84
N ALA A 102 -9.14 25.31 -6.03
CA ALA A 102 -9.98 25.68 -7.18
C ALA A 102 -10.10 24.48 -8.13
N ARG A 103 -11.09 23.64 -7.91
CA ARG A 103 -11.40 22.54 -8.82
C ARG A 103 -12.51 22.96 -9.76
N THR A 104 -12.18 23.11 -11.03
CA THR A 104 -13.11 23.66 -12.02
C THR A 104 -13.91 22.62 -12.80
N SER A 105 -13.48 21.39 -12.88
CA SER A 105 -14.27 20.25 -13.40
C SER A 105 -13.45 18.96 -13.41
N GLY A 106 -14.11 17.82 -13.42
CA GLY A 106 -13.48 16.50 -13.54
C GLY A 106 -13.96 15.49 -12.50
N LYS A 107 -13.42 14.27 -12.61
CA LYS A 107 -13.65 13.22 -11.61
C LYS A 107 -13.26 13.71 -10.22
N GLY A 108 -14.06 13.34 -9.23
CA GLY A 108 -13.75 13.62 -7.83
C GLY A 108 -12.35 13.16 -7.41
N PRO A 109 -11.88 13.58 -6.22
CA PRO A 109 -10.61 13.09 -5.68
C PRO A 109 -10.56 11.56 -5.65
N ALA A 110 -9.36 10.98 -5.81
CA ALA A 110 -9.18 9.54 -5.73
C ALA A 110 -9.61 9.02 -4.36
N THR A 111 -10.13 7.80 -4.33
CA THR A 111 -10.49 7.09 -3.10
C THR A 111 -9.81 5.74 -3.11
N PHE A 112 -9.59 5.18 -1.93
CA PHE A 112 -9.08 3.83 -1.82
C PHE A 112 -9.63 3.12 -0.59
N ASP A 113 -9.69 1.80 -0.68
CA ASP A 113 -10.15 0.94 0.42
C ASP A 113 -8.96 0.28 1.09
N PHE A 114 -8.97 0.26 2.43
CA PHE A 114 -7.98 -0.43 3.22
C PHE A 114 -8.57 -0.86 4.56
N LEU A 115 -8.41 -2.13 4.91
CA LEU A 115 -8.89 -2.73 6.16
C LEU A 115 -10.39 -2.52 6.41
N GLY A 116 -11.22 -2.60 5.38
CA GLY A 116 -12.66 -2.41 5.50
C GLY A 116 -13.11 -0.97 5.57
N PHE A 117 -12.20 -0.02 5.38
CA PHE A 117 -12.50 1.40 5.35
C PHE A 117 -12.22 1.97 3.97
N THR A 118 -13.04 2.94 3.57
CA THR A 118 -12.80 3.75 2.38
C THR A 118 -12.23 5.10 2.80
N MET A 119 -11.03 5.42 2.30
CA MET A 119 -10.38 6.70 2.52
C MET A 119 -10.76 7.66 1.39
N TYR A 120 -11.16 8.87 1.75
CA TYR A 120 -11.59 9.86 0.78
C TYR A 120 -11.34 11.29 1.25
N TRP A 121 -11.32 12.22 0.31
CA TRP A 121 -11.22 13.64 0.59
C TRP A 121 -12.60 14.29 0.62
N LYS A 122 -12.88 15.03 1.69
CA LYS A 122 -14.12 15.80 1.85
C LYS A 122 -13.80 17.28 2.00
N ARG A 123 -14.57 18.11 1.32
CA ARG A 123 -14.46 19.55 1.46
C ARG A 123 -15.26 20.02 2.67
N THR A 124 -14.62 20.78 3.56
CA THR A 124 -15.30 21.39 4.69
C THR A 124 -16.09 22.62 4.23
N ARG A 125 -17.04 23.08 5.05
CA ARG A 125 -17.79 24.33 4.76
C ARG A 125 -16.89 25.56 4.65
N TRP A 126 -15.67 25.49 5.17
CA TRP A 126 -14.67 26.54 5.10
C TRP A 126 -13.79 26.45 3.84
N GLY A 127 -14.12 25.57 2.91
CA GLY A 127 -13.39 25.38 1.66
C GLY A 127 -12.07 24.61 1.78
N ARG A 128 -11.76 24.04 2.94
CA ARG A 128 -10.56 23.22 3.13
C ARG A 128 -10.86 21.74 2.86
N TRP A 129 -9.91 21.04 2.31
CA TRP A 129 -9.99 19.61 2.13
C TRP A 129 -9.52 18.89 3.40
N ARG A 130 -10.24 17.85 3.78
CA ARG A 130 -9.84 16.93 4.87
C ARG A 130 -10.00 15.50 4.41
N MET A 131 -9.01 14.69 4.72
CA MET A 131 -9.10 13.25 4.55
C MET A 131 -10.03 12.67 5.61
N GLN A 132 -10.95 11.82 5.17
CA GLN A 132 -11.88 11.12 6.04
C GLN A 132 -11.92 9.64 5.67
N CYS A 133 -12.42 8.83 6.58
CA CYS A 133 -12.67 7.42 6.33
C CYS A 133 -14.12 7.08 6.70
N LYS A 134 -14.68 6.13 5.96
CA LYS A 134 -15.98 5.54 6.26
C LYS A 134 -15.88 4.03 6.15
N THR A 135 -16.76 3.31 6.84
CA THR A 135 -16.89 1.86 6.65
C THR A 135 -17.29 1.56 5.22
N ARG A 136 -16.69 0.52 4.68
CA ARG A 136 -16.97 0.05 3.33
C ARG A 136 -18.37 -0.52 3.20
#